data_f5e00b6542756c8bdca18d8d611bc0f3
#
_entry.id   f5e00b6542756c8bdca18d8d611bc0f3
#
_cell.length_a   1.000
_cell.length_b   1.000
_cell.length_c   1.000
_cell.angle_alpha   90.00
_cell.angle_beta   90.00
_cell.angle_gamma   90.00
#
_symmetry.space_group_name_H-M   'P 1'
#
loop_
_entity.id
_entity.type
_entity.pdbx_description
1 polymer ?
#
loop_
_entity_poly.entity_id
_entity_poly.type
_entity_poly.pdbx_seq_one_letter_code
_entity_poly.pdbx_strand_id
1 'polypeptide(L)'
;MEIKNIKIIDILQDGRAVAKTQSKTAFIEGAIYGEVCNIKVNNEKKNFFEAEKTKTLEKSPYLRKPPCPYYYECGGCSIMDINYKTQIKLKKNLIKNALLKSAKIKIDDIEIIEGKEFGYRNKIRLQITKKGKLAYNKKYSNDLVEIKDCLLAKDLIRENLEKIEEITKDITKKYPNSLEEITIRANEKEILLNIKIKDKEIIPYIKNQYKNSTYNINLINKKEKINISGKDYLIYNLLGKKFKISMNDFYQVNDYMTEKLYKAAKDFLGENQKVLDLFCGSATSSIAINDDHVVGIEINKNAIKDAKENAKENDLKDYKFIAKNANYIDDKFIKKEKIDAIVLDPPRAGLDKEIIKTIAKTKIKKIVYISCNPQTLARDIKRFQEKGYNLEKIKGCDMFSETMHVETVALLSKLDVDKHIDVEIKLDELDLTSAESKATYAQIKEYILEKFNLKVSTLYIAQIKKKCGIVLREHYNKSKKEKRVIPQCTPEK
;
A
#
# COMPACT_ATOMS: atom_id res chain seq x y z
N MET A 1 25.41 -25.43 4.57
CA MET A 1 24.60 -26.30 5.48
C MET A 1 23.34 -26.70 4.74
N GLU A 2 23.00 -27.98 4.75
CA GLU A 2 21.72 -28.47 4.19
C GLU A 2 20.74 -28.74 5.33
N ILE A 3 19.48 -28.32 5.16
CA ILE A 3 18.38 -28.60 6.09
C ILE A 3 17.33 -29.39 5.32
N LYS A 4 16.93 -30.54 5.88
CA LYS A 4 16.01 -31.49 5.21
C LYS A 4 14.60 -31.40 5.78
N ASN A 5 13.63 -31.79 4.98
CA ASN A 5 12.23 -31.97 5.37
C ASN A 5 11.59 -30.70 5.97
N ILE A 6 11.74 -29.58 5.27
CA ILE A 6 11.22 -28.28 5.72
C ILE A 6 9.90 -27.97 5.03
N LYS A 7 8.85 -27.70 5.82
CA LYS A 7 7.54 -27.29 5.32
C LYS A 7 7.49 -25.78 5.09
N ILE A 8 7.05 -25.39 3.89
CA ILE A 8 6.84 -23.99 3.53
C ILE A 8 5.49 -23.51 4.07
N ILE A 9 5.53 -22.46 4.90
CA ILE A 9 4.36 -21.98 5.67
C ILE A 9 3.84 -20.62 5.24
N ASP A 10 4.63 -19.83 4.49
CA ASP A 10 4.23 -18.49 4.02
C ASP A 10 5.10 -18.05 2.83
N ILE A 11 4.74 -16.94 2.19
CA ILE A 11 5.51 -16.29 1.11
C ILE A 11 5.71 -14.82 1.47
N LEU A 12 6.92 -14.31 1.28
CA LEU A 12 7.24 -12.89 1.43
C LEU A 12 6.73 -12.08 0.23
N GLN A 13 6.68 -10.76 0.41
CA GLN A 13 6.24 -9.83 -0.64
C GLN A 13 7.16 -9.87 -1.89
N ASP A 14 8.43 -10.23 -1.73
CA ASP A 14 9.39 -10.41 -2.83
C ASP A 14 9.30 -11.80 -3.51
N GLY A 15 8.40 -12.68 -3.05
CA GLY A 15 8.17 -14.01 -3.60
C GLY A 15 9.00 -15.12 -2.96
N ARG A 16 9.93 -14.83 -2.04
CA ARG A 16 10.67 -15.87 -1.32
C ARG A 16 9.74 -16.60 -0.34
N ALA A 17 9.89 -17.90 -0.29
CA ALA A 17 9.15 -18.76 0.63
C ALA A 17 9.67 -18.64 2.06
N VAL A 18 8.78 -18.87 3.03
CA VAL A 18 9.09 -18.79 4.47
C VAL A 18 8.89 -20.16 5.10
N ALA A 19 9.89 -20.60 5.85
CA ALA A 19 9.79 -21.78 6.69
C ALA A 19 10.37 -21.53 8.09
N LYS A 20 9.88 -22.28 9.08
CA LYS A 20 10.49 -22.32 10.40
C LYS A 20 11.42 -23.52 10.47
N THR A 21 12.65 -23.33 10.86
CA THR A 21 13.58 -24.38 11.27
C THR A 21 13.57 -24.53 12.79
N GLN A 22 14.32 -25.45 13.32
CA GLN A 22 14.44 -25.63 14.78
C GLN A 22 15.02 -24.41 15.49
N SER A 23 15.85 -23.60 14.79
CA SER A 23 16.56 -22.48 15.38
C SER A 23 16.14 -21.10 14.87
N LYS A 24 15.86 -20.99 13.58
CA LYS A 24 15.64 -19.69 12.91
C LYS A 24 14.54 -19.80 11.83
N THR A 25 14.07 -18.65 11.34
CA THR A 25 13.25 -18.58 10.14
C THR A 25 14.15 -18.70 8.90
N ALA A 26 13.74 -19.45 7.89
CA ALA A 26 14.41 -19.52 6.60
C ALA A 26 13.61 -18.78 5.54
N PHE A 27 14.28 -17.93 4.74
CA PHE A 27 13.77 -17.32 3.52
C PHE A 27 14.36 -18.04 2.32
N ILE A 28 13.52 -18.67 1.52
CA ILE A 28 13.92 -19.73 0.59
C ILE A 28 13.54 -19.31 -0.84
N GLU A 29 14.52 -19.31 -1.72
CA GLU A 29 14.29 -19.10 -3.16
C GLU A 29 13.85 -20.41 -3.83
N GLY A 30 12.94 -20.31 -4.81
CA GLY A 30 12.48 -21.43 -5.62
C GLY A 30 11.52 -22.40 -4.93
N ALA A 31 11.11 -22.14 -3.69
CA ALA A 31 10.15 -22.96 -2.97
C ALA A 31 8.72 -22.40 -3.08
N ILE A 32 7.72 -23.28 -2.96
CA ILE A 32 6.29 -22.97 -3.16
C ILE A 32 5.54 -23.16 -1.85
N TYR A 33 4.59 -22.27 -1.56
CA TYR A 33 3.73 -22.37 -0.38
C TYR A 33 3.08 -23.74 -0.25
N GLY A 34 3.22 -24.36 0.91
CA GLY A 34 2.60 -25.65 1.25
C GLY A 34 3.40 -26.89 0.85
N GLU A 35 4.53 -26.77 0.11
CA GLU A 35 5.40 -27.91 -0.19
C GLU A 35 6.30 -28.28 1.00
N VAL A 36 6.82 -29.51 0.98
CA VAL A 36 7.90 -29.96 1.85
C VAL A 36 9.15 -30.18 0.99
N CYS A 37 10.27 -29.57 1.38
CA CYS A 37 11.48 -29.58 0.57
C CYS A 37 12.76 -29.65 1.42
N ASN A 38 13.88 -29.98 0.77
CA ASN A 38 15.21 -29.77 1.30
C ASN A 38 15.74 -28.41 0.81
N ILE A 39 16.52 -27.76 1.66
CA ILE A 39 17.09 -26.45 1.39
C ILE A 39 18.60 -26.43 1.67
N LYS A 40 19.32 -25.64 0.88
CA LYS A 40 20.73 -25.32 1.12
C LYS A 40 20.80 -23.89 1.61
N VAL A 41 21.37 -23.68 2.79
CA VAL A 41 21.61 -22.37 3.36
C VAL A 41 22.79 -21.71 2.63
N ASN A 42 22.53 -20.58 2.00
CA ASN A 42 23.52 -19.78 1.28
C ASN A 42 24.13 -18.70 2.19
N ASN A 43 23.31 -18.14 3.10
CA ASN A 43 23.75 -17.10 4.02
C ASN A 43 23.04 -17.24 5.37
N GLU A 44 23.81 -17.17 6.45
CA GLU A 44 23.28 -17.18 7.80
C GLU A 44 23.37 -15.81 8.43
N LYS A 45 22.23 -15.27 8.84
CA LYS A 45 22.10 -14.05 9.61
C LYS A 45 21.81 -14.36 11.08
N LYS A 46 21.90 -13.35 11.95
CA LYS A 46 21.62 -13.50 13.38
C LYS A 46 20.25 -14.15 13.66
N ASN A 47 19.20 -13.78 12.93
CA ASN A 47 17.82 -14.16 13.20
C ASN A 47 17.17 -15.01 12.11
N PHE A 48 17.81 -15.19 10.96
CA PHE A 48 17.24 -15.92 9.83
C PHE A 48 18.31 -16.53 8.92
N PHE A 49 17.89 -17.48 8.08
CA PHE A 49 18.67 -18.05 6.99
C PHE A 49 18.18 -17.49 5.64
N GLU A 50 19.09 -17.25 4.73
CA GLU A 50 18.81 -17.12 3.29
C GLU A 50 19.23 -18.42 2.63
N ALA A 51 18.31 -19.06 1.92
CA ALA A 51 18.49 -20.41 1.40
C ALA A 51 17.88 -20.57 0.00
N GLU A 52 18.27 -21.62 -0.67
CA GLU A 52 17.68 -22.06 -1.92
C GLU A 52 17.10 -23.48 -1.78
N LYS A 53 16.02 -23.78 -2.50
CA LYS A 53 15.47 -25.13 -2.55
C LYS A 53 16.39 -26.04 -3.37
N THR A 54 16.70 -27.23 -2.82
CA THR A 54 17.50 -28.23 -3.53
C THR A 54 16.65 -29.38 -4.06
N LYS A 55 15.63 -29.81 -3.30
CA LYS A 55 14.78 -30.98 -3.69
C LYS A 55 13.38 -30.80 -3.09
N THR A 56 12.35 -30.97 -3.89
CA THR A 56 10.97 -31.14 -3.42
C THR A 56 10.75 -32.57 -2.94
N LEU A 57 10.27 -32.74 -1.72
CA LEU A 57 9.90 -34.06 -1.14
C LEU A 57 8.40 -34.30 -1.31
N GLU A 58 7.57 -33.30 -0.98
CA GLU A 58 6.12 -33.34 -1.17
C GLU A 58 5.69 -32.09 -1.96
N LYS A 59 4.95 -32.31 -3.04
CA LYS A 59 4.43 -31.20 -3.84
C LYS A 59 3.37 -30.42 -3.07
N SER A 60 3.34 -29.11 -3.30
CA SER A 60 2.27 -28.27 -2.76
C SER A 60 0.89 -28.72 -3.29
N PRO A 61 -0.12 -28.86 -2.42
CA PRO A 61 -1.51 -29.10 -2.85
C PRO A 61 -2.14 -27.88 -3.56
N TYR A 62 -1.47 -26.75 -3.53
CA TYR A 62 -1.93 -25.48 -4.13
C TYR A 62 -1.25 -25.17 -5.46
N LEU A 63 -0.33 -26.05 -5.89
CA LEU A 63 0.42 -25.92 -7.13
C LEU A 63 -0.50 -25.92 -8.34
N ARG A 64 -0.28 -24.99 -9.26
CA ARG A 64 -0.81 -25.06 -10.64
C ARG A 64 0.33 -24.87 -11.65
N LYS A 65 0.14 -25.37 -12.88
CA LYS A 65 1.05 -25.04 -13.98
C LYS A 65 0.86 -23.58 -14.37
N PRO A 66 1.91 -22.73 -14.31
CA PRO A 66 1.80 -21.35 -14.75
C PRO A 66 1.45 -21.29 -16.23
N PRO A 67 0.44 -20.48 -16.65
CA PRO A 67 0.10 -20.35 -18.06
C PRO A 67 1.12 -19.51 -18.85
N CYS A 68 1.89 -18.65 -18.18
CA CYS A 68 2.92 -17.84 -18.82
C CYS A 68 4.19 -18.65 -19.07
N PRO A 69 4.68 -18.76 -20.32
CA PRO A 69 5.90 -19.52 -20.63
C PRO A 69 7.17 -18.91 -20.03
N TYR A 70 7.14 -17.63 -19.72
CA TYR A 70 8.29 -16.87 -19.17
C TYR A 70 8.32 -16.86 -17.64
N TYR A 71 7.34 -17.47 -16.95
CA TYR A 71 7.16 -17.32 -15.50
C TYR A 71 8.40 -17.64 -14.68
N TYR A 72 9.11 -18.72 -15.02
CA TYR A 72 10.26 -19.17 -14.24
C TYR A 72 11.51 -18.31 -14.44
N GLU A 73 11.59 -17.53 -15.52
CA GLU A 73 12.70 -16.64 -15.81
C GLU A 73 12.37 -15.17 -15.53
N CYS A 74 11.19 -14.72 -15.95
CA CYS A 74 10.77 -13.32 -15.86
C CYS A 74 10.54 -12.89 -14.41
N GLY A 75 11.07 -11.71 -14.05
CA GLY A 75 10.90 -11.11 -12.70
C GLY A 75 9.55 -10.45 -12.44
N GLY A 76 8.59 -10.49 -13.39
CA GLY A 76 7.33 -9.75 -13.30
C GLY A 76 6.27 -10.37 -12.38
N CYS A 77 6.31 -11.69 -12.17
CA CYS A 77 5.33 -12.44 -11.36
C CYS A 77 6.05 -13.29 -10.32
N SER A 78 5.44 -13.46 -9.14
CA SER A 78 6.09 -14.17 -8.03
C SER A 78 5.35 -15.41 -7.53
N ILE A 79 4.04 -15.57 -7.83
CA ILE A 79 3.19 -16.65 -7.30
C ILE A 79 2.22 -17.23 -8.34
N MET A 80 2.55 -17.13 -9.65
CA MET A 80 1.67 -17.64 -10.71
C MET A 80 1.54 -19.18 -10.71
N ASP A 81 2.45 -19.87 -10.06
CA ASP A 81 2.42 -21.31 -9.84
C ASP A 81 1.54 -21.76 -8.65
N ILE A 82 0.88 -20.81 -7.98
CA ILE A 82 -0.10 -21.06 -6.91
C ILE A 82 -1.50 -20.72 -7.43
N ASN A 83 -2.51 -21.57 -7.14
CA ASN A 83 -3.88 -21.30 -7.55
C ASN A 83 -4.40 -19.99 -6.92
N TYR A 84 -5.27 -19.29 -7.65
CA TYR A 84 -5.70 -17.92 -7.32
C TYR A 84 -6.35 -17.82 -5.94
N LYS A 85 -7.20 -18.78 -5.56
CA LYS A 85 -7.82 -18.80 -4.23
C LYS A 85 -6.79 -18.80 -3.10
N THR A 86 -5.68 -19.51 -3.29
CA THR A 86 -4.59 -19.52 -2.31
C THR A 86 -3.77 -18.24 -2.34
N GLN A 87 -3.58 -17.60 -3.51
CA GLN A 87 -2.96 -16.28 -3.60
C GLN A 87 -3.72 -15.26 -2.75
N ILE A 88 -5.06 -15.23 -2.84
CA ILE A 88 -5.91 -14.35 -2.02
C ILE A 88 -5.75 -14.66 -0.52
N LYS A 89 -5.72 -15.92 -0.13
CA LYS A 89 -5.46 -16.33 1.27
C LYS A 89 -4.10 -15.84 1.77
N LEU A 90 -3.05 -15.95 0.97
CA LEU A 90 -1.71 -15.47 1.32
C LEU A 90 -1.68 -13.94 1.49
N LYS A 91 -2.34 -13.19 0.60
CA LYS A 91 -2.46 -11.72 0.72
C LYS A 91 -3.23 -11.31 1.97
N LYS A 92 -4.31 -12.03 2.31
CA LYS A 92 -5.04 -11.86 3.57
C LYS A 92 -4.13 -12.05 4.78
N ASN A 93 -3.35 -13.15 4.79
CA ASN A 93 -2.42 -13.44 5.86
C ASN A 93 -1.30 -12.39 5.96
N LEU A 94 -0.81 -11.87 4.84
CA LEU A 94 0.20 -10.81 4.82
C LEU A 94 -0.28 -9.56 5.58
N ILE A 95 -1.53 -9.11 5.34
CA ILE A 95 -2.11 -7.95 6.03
C ILE A 95 -2.31 -8.27 7.52
N LYS A 96 -2.91 -9.42 7.85
CA LYS A 96 -3.16 -9.84 9.26
C LYS A 96 -1.86 -9.92 10.05
N ASN A 97 -0.83 -10.54 9.48
CA ASN A 97 0.47 -10.68 10.12
C ASN A 97 1.17 -9.33 10.34
N ALA A 98 1.06 -8.40 9.38
CA ALA A 98 1.62 -7.07 9.51
C ALA A 98 0.95 -6.28 10.65
N LEU A 99 -0.37 -6.29 10.73
CA LEU A 99 -1.14 -5.64 11.78
C LEU A 99 -0.84 -6.22 13.17
N LEU A 100 -0.81 -7.55 13.29
CA LEU A 100 -0.52 -8.23 14.55
C LEU A 100 0.91 -7.92 15.04
N LYS A 101 1.90 -8.00 14.15
CA LYS A 101 3.32 -7.79 14.52
C LYS A 101 3.62 -6.35 14.87
N SER A 102 3.15 -5.39 14.07
CA SER A 102 3.53 -3.98 14.20
C SER A 102 2.56 -3.18 15.07
N ALA A 103 1.26 -3.27 14.83
CA ALA A 103 0.23 -2.49 15.51
C ALA A 103 -0.41 -3.21 16.72
N LYS A 104 -0.08 -4.51 16.93
CA LYS A 104 -0.68 -5.37 17.96
C LYS A 104 -2.21 -5.54 17.79
N ILE A 105 -2.69 -5.38 16.57
CA ILE A 105 -4.09 -5.55 16.21
C ILE A 105 -4.30 -6.99 15.73
N LYS A 106 -5.17 -7.74 16.39
CA LYS A 106 -5.63 -9.05 15.95
C LYS A 106 -6.97 -8.86 15.23
N ILE A 107 -7.04 -9.31 13.98
CA ILE A 107 -8.26 -9.32 13.17
C ILE A 107 -8.51 -10.76 12.75
N ASP A 108 -9.73 -11.26 12.99
CA ASP A 108 -10.07 -12.65 12.70
C ASP A 108 -10.20 -12.87 11.19
N ASP A 109 -10.84 -11.96 10.47
CA ASP A 109 -10.92 -12.00 9.00
C ASP A 109 -10.79 -10.60 8.37
N ILE A 110 -10.28 -10.54 7.15
CA ILE A 110 -10.15 -9.33 6.33
C ILE A 110 -10.74 -9.63 4.96
N GLU A 111 -11.64 -8.78 4.51
CA GLU A 111 -12.13 -8.82 3.14
C GLU A 111 -11.00 -8.45 2.17
N ILE A 112 -10.80 -9.31 1.15
CA ILE A 112 -9.96 -8.96 -0.01
C ILE A 112 -10.89 -8.82 -1.22
N ILE A 113 -10.90 -7.66 -1.82
CA ILE A 113 -11.57 -7.40 -3.09
C ILE A 113 -10.77 -8.10 -4.18
N GLU A 114 -11.36 -9.12 -4.79
CA GLU A 114 -10.70 -9.94 -5.79
C GLU A 114 -10.69 -9.27 -7.16
N GLY A 115 -9.61 -9.49 -7.91
CA GLY A 115 -9.36 -8.95 -9.25
C GLY A 115 -9.46 -10.00 -10.34
N LYS A 116 -9.13 -9.59 -11.57
CA LYS A 116 -8.85 -10.50 -12.68
C LYS A 116 -7.44 -11.03 -12.54
N GLU A 117 -7.23 -12.32 -12.84
CA GLU A 117 -5.88 -12.90 -12.81
C GLU A 117 -4.99 -12.33 -13.92
N PHE A 118 -5.57 -12.10 -15.11
CA PHE A 118 -4.86 -11.70 -16.33
C PHE A 118 -5.53 -10.51 -17.02
N GLY A 119 -4.85 -9.91 -18.00
CA GLY A 119 -5.40 -8.87 -18.86
C GLY A 119 -5.73 -7.55 -18.16
N TYR A 120 -5.15 -7.30 -17.00
CA TYR A 120 -5.54 -6.15 -16.20
C TYR A 120 -4.57 -4.95 -16.29
N ARG A 121 -3.29 -5.19 -16.67
CA ARG A 121 -2.26 -4.14 -16.64
C ARG A 121 -2.39 -3.18 -17.80
N ASN A 122 -2.73 -1.94 -17.50
CA ASN A 122 -2.80 -0.84 -18.45
C ASN A 122 -1.42 -0.22 -18.76
N LYS A 123 -0.37 -0.62 -18.05
CA LYS A 123 0.99 -0.10 -18.21
C LYS A 123 2.02 -1.19 -17.99
N ILE A 124 2.90 -1.38 -18.97
CA ILE A 124 4.08 -2.24 -18.85
C ILE A 124 5.33 -1.46 -19.23
N ARG A 125 6.46 -1.87 -18.67
CA ARG A 125 7.77 -1.27 -18.90
C ARG A 125 8.74 -2.37 -19.30
N LEU A 126 9.31 -2.25 -20.48
CA LEU A 126 10.17 -3.26 -21.09
C LEU A 126 11.54 -2.67 -21.43
N GLN A 127 12.56 -3.47 -21.24
CA GLN A 127 13.90 -3.18 -21.75
C GLN A 127 13.94 -3.46 -23.26
N ILE A 128 14.79 -2.74 -23.97
CA ILE A 128 15.03 -2.96 -25.41
C ILE A 128 16.41 -3.59 -25.54
N THR A 129 16.47 -4.80 -26.11
CA THR A 129 17.74 -5.50 -26.32
C THR A 129 18.58 -4.84 -27.43
N LYS A 130 19.87 -5.21 -27.54
CA LYS A 130 20.73 -4.77 -28.62
C LYS A 130 20.24 -5.10 -30.04
N LYS A 131 19.28 -6.03 -30.14
CA LYS A 131 18.60 -6.41 -31.39
C LYS A 131 17.25 -5.72 -31.58
N GLY A 132 16.88 -4.79 -30.71
CA GLY A 132 15.60 -4.09 -30.76
C GLY A 132 14.41 -4.91 -30.26
N LYS A 133 14.63 -6.06 -29.64
CA LYS A 133 13.55 -6.90 -29.10
C LYS A 133 13.11 -6.42 -27.73
N LEU A 134 11.86 -6.71 -27.39
CA LEU A 134 11.24 -6.36 -26.11
C LEU A 134 11.57 -7.43 -25.06
N ALA A 135 11.97 -7.02 -23.86
CA ALA A 135 12.41 -7.92 -22.81
C ALA A 135 12.05 -7.43 -21.41
N TYR A 136 11.87 -8.37 -20.47
CA TYR A 136 11.89 -8.08 -19.04
C TYR A 136 13.23 -8.49 -18.42
N ASN A 137 13.53 -7.94 -17.25
CA ASN A 137 14.62 -8.45 -16.44
C ASN A 137 14.29 -9.84 -15.90
N LYS A 138 15.28 -10.74 -15.85
CA LYS A 138 15.17 -12.02 -15.15
C LYS A 138 14.99 -11.82 -13.65
N LYS A 139 14.44 -12.82 -12.98
CA LYS A 139 14.34 -12.83 -11.51
C LYS A 139 15.72 -12.64 -10.88
N TYR A 140 15.82 -11.71 -9.96
CA TYR A 140 17.04 -11.42 -9.18
C TYR A 140 18.29 -11.07 -10.02
N SER A 141 18.13 -10.67 -11.29
CA SER A 141 19.22 -10.37 -12.21
C SER A 141 18.91 -9.15 -13.07
N ASN A 142 19.97 -8.55 -13.64
CA ASN A 142 19.87 -7.56 -14.72
C ASN A 142 19.87 -8.18 -16.12
N ASP A 143 19.99 -9.50 -16.20
CA ASP A 143 19.88 -10.21 -17.48
C ASP A 143 18.46 -10.07 -18.03
N LEU A 144 18.34 -10.18 -19.34
CA LEU A 144 17.08 -9.99 -20.03
C LEU A 144 16.47 -11.34 -20.47
N VAL A 145 15.15 -11.43 -20.37
CA VAL A 145 14.34 -12.45 -21.03
C VAL A 145 13.48 -11.78 -22.10
N GLU A 146 13.73 -12.13 -23.37
CA GLU A 146 12.94 -11.64 -24.50
C GLU A 146 11.52 -12.21 -24.41
N ILE A 147 10.51 -11.38 -24.62
CA ILE A 147 9.11 -11.78 -24.54
C ILE A 147 8.38 -11.44 -25.82
N LYS A 148 7.41 -12.26 -26.20
CA LYS A 148 6.43 -11.97 -27.26
C LYS A 148 5.06 -11.59 -26.74
N ASP A 149 4.78 -11.91 -25.48
CA ASP A 149 3.49 -11.64 -24.83
C ASP A 149 3.70 -11.45 -23.31
N CYS A 150 2.75 -10.74 -22.69
CA CYS A 150 2.65 -10.62 -21.24
C CYS A 150 1.19 -10.79 -20.83
N LEU A 151 0.84 -11.95 -20.26
CA LEU A 151 -0.54 -12.28 -19.90
C LEU A 151 -1.19 -11.29 -18.93
N LEU A 152 -0.39 -10.53 -18.17
CA LEU A 152 -0.92 -9.51 -17.26
C LEU A 152 -1.35 -8.24 -17.99
N ALA A 153 -0.74 -7.93 -19.15
CA ALA A 153 -1.06 -6.71 -19.91
C ALA A 153 -2.47 -6.77 -20.50
N LYS A 154 -3.12 -5.59 -20.61
CA LYS A 154 -4.41 -5.44 -21.31
C LYS A 154 -4.31 -5.98 -22.73
N ASP A 155 -5.41 -6.53 -23.24
CA ASP A 155 -5.46 -7.14 -24.57
C ASP A 155 -4.99 -6.15 -25.66
N LEU A 156 -5.39 -4.88 -25.59
CA LEU A 156 -4.93 -3.85 -26.53
C LEU A 156 -3.39 -3.72 -26.56
N ILE A 157 -2.70 -3.88 -25.43
CA ILE A 157 -1.24 -3.88 -25.39
C ILE A 157 -0.72 -5.17 -26.03
N ARG A 158 -1.25 -6.33 -25.64
CA ARG A 158 -0.80 -7.65 -26.08
C ARG A 158 -0.90 -7.81 -27.60
N GLU A 159 -2.02 -7.43 -28.18
CA GLU A 159 -2.30 -7.46 -29.62
C GLU A 159 -1.37 -6.56 -30.45
N ASN A 160 -0.75 -5.57 -29.80
CA ASN A 160 0.13 -4.62 -30.46
C ASN A 160 1.62 -4.82 -30.15
N LEU A 161 2.00 -5.78 -29.27
CA LEU A 161 3.41 -5.97 -28.89
C LEU A 161 4.33 -6.25 -30.07
N GLU A 162 3.90 -7.07 -31.04
CA GLU A 162 4.68 -7.40 -32.23
C GLU A 162 4.95 -6.15 -33.09
N LYS A 163 3.92 -5.35 -33.37
CA LYS A 163 4.05 -4.09 -34.13
C LYS A 163 4.93 -3.06 -33.41
N ILE A 164 4.83 -3.01 -32.08
CA ILE A 164 5.68 -2.13 -31.27
C ILE A 164 7.13 -2.62 -31.29
N GLU A 165 7.36 -3.94 -31.27
CA GLU A 165 8.70 -4.52 -31.41
C GLU A 165 9.30 -4.23 -32.79
N GLU A 166 8.50 -4.21 -33.85
CA GLU A 166 8.97 -3.80 -35.20
C GLU A 166 9.49 -2.37 -35.19
N ILE A 167 8.81 -1.42 -34.52
CA ILE A 167 9.29 -0.04 -34.37
C ILE A 167 10.67 -0.01 -33.66
N THR A 168 10.83 -0.74 -32.58
CA THR A 168 12.08 -0.76 -31.84
C THR A 168 13.20 -1.46 -32.61
N LYS A 169 12.90 -2.50 -33.39
CA LYS A 169 13.83 -3.18 -34.29
C LYS A 169 14.29 -2.29 -35.44
N ASP A 170 13.36 -1.58 -36.09
CA ASP A 170 13.68 -0.65 -37.18
C ASP A 170 14.62 0.44 -36.71
N ILE A 171 14.32 1.09 -35.59
CA ILE A 171 15.18 2.12 -35.00
C ILE A 171 16.56 1.54 -34.65
N THR A 172 16.58 0.36 -34.00
CA THR A 172 17.84 -0.28 -33.57
C THR A 172 18.70 -0.73 -34.75
N LYS A 173 18.08 -1.18 -35.83
CA LYS A 173 18.79 -1.56 -37.06
C LYS A 173 19.58 -0.38 -37.64
N LYS A 174 18.96 0.81 -37.62
CA LYS A 174 19.61 2.02 -38.17
C LYS A 174 20.53 2.70 -37.16
N TYR A 175 20.19 2.67 -35.88
CA TYR A 175 20.94 3.29 -34.80
C TYR A 175 21.17 2.26 -33.66
N PRO A 176 22.20 1.41 -33.79
CA PRO A 176 22.48 0.38 -32.79
C PRO A 176 22.73 0.95 -31.40
N ASN A 177 22.16 0.28 -30.37
CA ASN A 177 22.29 0.65 -28.97
C ASN A 177 21.71 2.03 -28.55
N SER A 178 20.92 2.66 -29.41
CA SER A 178 20.37 4.00 -29.17
C SER A 178 19.13 4.01 -28.25
N LEU A 179 18.45 2.86 -28.12
CA LEU A 179 17.28 2.69 -27.27
C LEU A 179 17.65 2.00 -25.95
N GLU A 180 16.99 2.36 -24.85
CA GLU A 180 17.16 1.72 -23.55
C GLU A 180 15.91 0.94 -23.13
N GLU A 181 14.78 1.60 -23.14
CA GLU A 181 13.55 1.14 -22.50
C GLU A 181 12.32 1.69 -23.23
N ILE A 182 11.23 0.95 -23.18
CA ILE A 182 9.94 1.42 -23.61
C ILE A 182 8.91 1.23 -22.50
N THR A 183 8.14 2.27 -22.21
CA THR A 183 6.91 2.17 -21.42
C THR A 183 5.73 2.21 -22.37
N ILE A 184 4.91 1.18 -22.31
CA ILE A 184 3.67 1.05 -23.06
C ILE A 184 2.51 1.24 -22.10
N ARG A 185 1.65 2.22 -22.36
CA ARG A 185 0.44 2.48 -21.57
C ARG A 185 -0.76 2.45 -22.52
N ALA A 186 -1.87 1.88 -22.08
CA ALA A 186 -3.11 1.86 -22.84
C ALA A 186 -4.32 2.16 -21.98
N ASN A 187 -5.25 2.93 -22.50
CA ASN A 187 -6.63 2.99 -22.04
C ASN A 187 -7.48 1.96 -22.81
N GLU A 188 -8.78 2.20 -22.99
CA GLU A 188 -9.67 1.30 -23.74
C GLU A 188 -9.48 1.40 -25.27
N LYS A 189 -8.88 2.47 -25.80
CA LYS A 189 -8.86 2.80 -27.22
C LYS A 189 -7.49 3.16 -27.78
N GLU A 190 -6.63 3.74 -26.97
CA GLU A 190 -5.37 4.36 -27.40
C GLU A 190 -4.17 3.74 -26.69
N ILE A 191 -3.05 3.67 -27.39
CA ILE A 191 -1.75 3.28 -26.84
C ILE A 191 -0.83 4.49 -26.83
N LEU A 192 -0.13 4.67 -25.71
CA LEU A 192 0.91 5.67 -25.51
C LEU A 192 2.25 4.97 -25.30
N LEU A 193 3.19 5.23 -26.20
CA LEU A 193 4.56 4.72 -26.17
C LEU A 193 5.51 5.81 -25.67
N ASN A 194 6.26 5.53 -24.61
CA ASN A 194 7.31 6.38 -24.11
C ASN A 194 8.65 5.64 -24.29
N ILE A 195 9.43 6.04 -25.28
CA ILE A 195 10.67 5.37 -25.65
C ILE A 195 11.85 6.17 -25.07
N LYS A 196 12.63 5.53 -24.22
CA LYS A 196 13.83 6.12 -23.64
C LYS A 196 15.00 5.96 -24.60
N ILE A 197 15.57 7.08 -25.04
CA ILE A 197 16.67 7.16 -25.99
C ILE A 197 17.95 7.66 -25.32
N LYS A 198 19.11 7.19 -25.81
CA LYS A 198 20.43 7.65 -25.34
C LYS A 198 20.82 8.95 -26.01
N ASP A 199 20.71 8.99 -27.32
CA ASP A 199 21.23 10.08 -28.16
C ASP A 199 20.12 10.79 -28.92
N LYS A 200 20.28 12.11 -29.10
CA LYS A 200 19.30 12.95 -29.80
C LYS A 200 19.38 12.85 -31.31
N GLU A 201 20.50 12.36 -31.84
CA GLU A 201 20.75 12.23 -33.28
C GLU A 201 19.70 11.39 -34.01
N ILE A 202 19.04 10.46 -33.26
CA ILE A 202 18.00 9.59 -33.83
C ILE A 202 16.65 10.28 -34.00
N ILE A 203 16.43 11.44 -33.36
CA ILE A 203 15.13 12.14 -33.31
C ILE A 203 14.61 12.50 -34.69
N PRO A 204 15.41 13.11 -35.61
CA PRO A 204 14.96 13.45 -36.96
C PRO A 204 14.45 12.22 -37.73
N TYR A 205 15.15 11.09 -37.60
CA TYR A 205 14.74 9.85 -38.23
C TYR A 205 13.41 9.36 -37.69
N ILE A 206 13.31 9.24 -36.37
CA ILE A 206 12.06 8.76 -35.71
C ILE A 206 10.88 9.69 -36.06
N LYS A 207 11.10 11.00 -36.03
CA LYS A 207 10.06 11.97 -36.36
C LYS A 207 9.61 11.85 -37.83
N ASN A 208 10.55 11.70 -38.75
CA ASN A 208 10.21 11.52 -40.18
C ASN A 208 9.43 10.21 -40.40
N GLN A 209 9.86 9.12 -39.78
CA GLN A 209 9.30 7.79 -39.98
C GLN A 209 7.93 7.59 -39.29
N TYR A 210 7.74 8.16 -38.07
CA TYR A 210 6.62 7.84 -37.21
C TYR A 210 5.70 9.02 -36.86
N LYS A 211 5.84 10.21 -37.46
CA LYS A 211 4.99 11.38 -37.23
C LYS A 211 3.49 11.14 -37.46
N ASN A 212 3.14 10.19 -38.31
CA ASN A 212 1.77 9.81 -38.63
C ASN A 212 1.41 8.43 -38.05
N SER A 213 2.10 7.99 -37.00
CA SER A 213 1.80 6.73 -36.33
C SER A 213 0.39 6.72 -35.74
N THR A 214 -0.25 5.56 -35.73
CA THR A 214 -1.51 5.32 -35.01
C THR A 214 -1.31 5.30 -33.50
N TYR A 215 -0.06 5.14 -33.02
CA TYR A 215 0.29 5.24 -31.61
C TYR A 215 0.64 6.68 -31.22
N ASN A 216 0.33 7.05 -29.99
CA ASN A 216 0.91 8.24 -29.38
C ASN A 216 2.36 7.93 -29.00
N ILE A 217 3.33 8.57 -29.65
CA ILE A 217 4.77 8.28 -29.45
C ILE A 217 5.48 9.48 -28.87
N ASN A 218 6.15 9.25 -27.76
CA ASN A 218 7.01 10.23 -27.11
C ASN A 218 8.39 9.64 -26.86
N LEU A 219 9.41 10.48 -26.97
CA LEU A 219 10.78 10.13 -26.63
C LEU A 219 11.17 10.78 -25.31
N ILE A 220 12.00 10.06 -24.55
CA ILE A 220 12.60 10.55 -23.31
C ILE A 220 14.12 10.50 -23.47
N ASN A 221 14.77 11.68 -23.44
CA ASN A 221 16.21 11.78 -23.35
C ASN A 221 16.57 12.49 -22.04
N LYS A 222 17.14 11.77 -21.10
CA LYS A 222 17.41 12.27 -19.74
C LYS A 222 16.13 12.83 -19.11
N LYS A 223 15.98 14.15 -18.99
CA LYS A 223 14.79 14.83 -18.45
C LYS A 223 13.91 15.47 -19.53
N GLU A 224 14.37 15.47 -20.76
CA GLU A 224 13.67 16.10 -21.88
C GLU A 224 12.63 15.15 -22.47
N LYS A 225 11.47 15.68 -22.77
CA LYS A 225 10.36 14.97 -23.40
C LYS A 225 10.13 15.55 -24.78
N ILE A 226 10.00 14.69 -25.77
CA ILE A 226 9.85 15.07 -27.17
C ILE A 226 8.66 14.30 -27.72
N ASN A 227 7.60 15.00 -28.08
CA ASN A 227 6.45 14.40 -28.76
C ASN A 227 6.78 14.14 -30.23
N ILE A 228 6.52 12.93 -30.70
CA ILE A 228 6.74 12.50 -32.08
C ILE A 228 5.41 12.39 -32.83
N SER A 229 4.41 11.77 -32.23
CA SER A 229 3.09 11.53 -32.80
C SER A 229 2.02 11.57 -31.73
N GLY A 230 0.85 12.11 -32.07
CA GLY A 230 -0.30 12.12 -31.21
C GLY A 230 -0.14 12.95 -29.94
N LYS A 231 -0.67 12.44 -28.83
CA LYS A 231 -0.72 13.10 -27.54
C LYS A 231 0.41 12.61 -26.60
N ASP A 232 0.75 13.39 -25.59
CA ASP A 232 1.66 12.98 -24.50
C ASP A 232 0.91 12.48 -23.25
N TYR A 233 -0.39 12.23 -23.36
CA TYR A 233 -1.27 11.76 -22.31
C TYR A 233 -2.35 10.80 -22.84
N LEU A 234 -2.99 10.09 -21.92
CA LEU A 234 -4.22 9.35 -22.18
C LEU A 234 -5.34 9.83 -21.25
N ILE A 235 -6.59 9.65 -21.68
CA ILE A 235 -7.78 9.90 -20.86
C ILE A 235 -8.29 8.57 -20.32
N TYR A 236 -8.49 8.50 -19.02
CA TYR A 236 -9.09 7.36 -18.32
C TYR A 236 -10.43 7.76 -17.74
N ASN A 237 -11.39 6.82 -17.78
CA ASN A 237 -12.67 6.96 -17.08
C ASN A 237 -12.61 6.17 -15.77
N LEU A 238 -13.02 6.80 -14.68
CA LEU A 238 -12.99 6.20 -13.35
C LEU A 238 -14.13 6.75 -12.50
N LEU A 239 -15.03 5.88 -12.03
CA LEU A 239 -16.22 6.26 -11.25
C LEU A 239 -17.06 7.37 -11.90
N GLY A 240 -17.23 7.30 -13.23
CA GLY A 240 -17.99 8.29 -14.02
C GLY A 240 -17.24 9.59 -14.31
N LYS A 241 -16.00 9.74 -13.88
CA LYS A 241 -15.15 10.91 -14.09
C LYS A 241 -14.04 10.65 -15.09
N LYS A 242 -13.57 11.71 -15.77
CA LYS A 242 -12.50 11.65 -16.77
C LYS A 242 -11.20 12.19 -16.19
N PHE A 243 -10.12 11.45 -16.39
CA PHE A 243 -8.80 11.83 -15.90
C PHE A 243 -7.78 11.87 -17.03
N LYS A 244 -7.17 13.03 -17.22
CA LYS A 244 -5.98 13.18 -18.03
C LYS A 244 -4.78 12.67 -17.25
N ILE A 245 -4.11 11.67 -17.79
CA ILE A 245 -2.90 11.07 -17.20
C ILE A 245 -1.75 11.28 -18.16
N SER A 246 -0.88 12.20 -17.81
CA SER A 246 0.31 12.51 -18.58
C SER A 246 1.33 11.37 -18.54
N MET A 247 2.25 11.38 -19.48
CA MET A 247 3.21 10.30 -19.74
C MET A 247 4.01 9.86 -18.49
N ASN A 248 4.34 10.78 -17.60
CA ASN A 248 5.16 10.50 -16.40
C ASN A 248 4.35 10.43 -15.10
N ASP A 249 3.04 10.67 -15.17
CA ASP A 249 2.24 10.67 -13.97
C ASP A 249 1.97 9.26 -13.48
N PHE A 250 1.88 9.17 -12.17
CA PHE A 250 1.40 7.96 -11.54
C PHE A 250 -0.10 7.81 -11.80
N TYR A 251 -0.48 6.64 -12.20
CA TYR A 251 -1.85 6.14 -12.24
C TYR A 251 -1.81 4.65 -11.98
N GLN A 252 -2.78 4.15 -11.25
CA GLN A 252 -2.87 2.73 -10.92
C GLN A 252 -2.89 1.88 -12.18
N VAL A 253 -2.20 0.74 -12.16
CA VAL A 253 -1.97 -0.06 -13.38
C VAL A 253 -3.11 -1.04 -13.71
N ASN A 254 -4.16 -1.07 -12.91
CA ASN A 254 -5.30 -1.96 -13.04
C ASN A 254 -6.60 -1.16 -12.91
N ASP A 255 -7.17 -0.74 -14.04
CA ASP A 255 -8.33 0.16 -14.09
C ASP A 255 -9.52 -0.38 -13.28
N TYR A 256 -9.85 -1.67 -13.50
CA TYR A 256 -10.96 -2.34 -12.83
C TYR A 256 -10.80 -2.38 -11.30
N MET A 257 -9.59 -2.68 -10.82
CA MET A 257 -9.34 -2.73 -9.38
C MET A 257 -9.16 -1.35 -8.77
N THR A 258 -8.71 -0.35 -9.54
CA THR A 258 -8.65 1.06 -9.12
C THR A 258 -10.05 1.57 -8.79
N GLU A 259 -11.03 1.26 -9.64
CA GLU A 259 -12.42 1.63 -9.38
C GLU A 259 -12.94 1.03 -8.07
N LYS A 260 -12.69 -0.26 -7.85
CA LYS A 260 -13.09 -0.95 -6.63
C LYS A 260 -12.37 -0.43 -5.38
N LEU A 261 -11.06 -0.15 -5.48
CA LEU A 261 -10.26 0.41 -4.39
C LEU A 261 -10.79 1.79 -3.97
N TYR A 262 -11.05 2.65 -4.97
CA TYR A 262 -11.53 4.00 -4.69
C TYR A 262 -13.00 4.02 -4.25
N LYS A 263 -13.82 3.08 -4.72
CA LYS A 263 -15.16 2.88 -4.17
C LYS A 263 -15.12 2.50 -2.69
N ALA A 264 -14.24 1.57 -2.30
CA ALA A 264 -14.04 1.22 -0.89
C ALA A 264 -13.51 2.41 -0.08
N ALA A 265 -12.65 3.24 -0.65
CA ALA A 265 -12.17 4.48 -0.01
C ALA A 265 -13.29 5.52 0.13
N LYS A 266 -14.16 5.68 -0.87
CA LYS A 266 -15.36 6.53 -0.83
C LYS A 266 -16.33 6.07 0.27
N ASP A 267 -16.60 4.76 0.35
CA ASP A 267 -17.46 4.17 1.39
C ASP A 267 -16.90 4.41 2.81
N PHE A 268 -15.58 4.42 2.96
CA PHE A 268 -14.94 4.73 4.24
C PHE A 268 -14.94 6.22 4.55
N LEU A 269 -14.77 7.06 3.53
CA LEU A 269 -14.82 8.51 3.67
C LEU A 269 -16.21 8.99 4.08
N GLY A 270 -17.26 8.46 3.46
CA GLY A 270 -18.64 8.95 3.57
C GLY A 270 -18.87 10.20 2.74
N GLU A 271 -20.10 10.69 2.75
CA GLU A 271 -20.54 11.84 1.93
C GLU A 271 -20.25 13.19 2.62
N ASN A 272 -20.31 14.27 1.83
CA ASN A 272 -20.25 15.67 2.28
C ASN A 272 -19.00 16.00 3.11
N GLN A 273 -17.83 15.44 2.76
CA GLN A 273 -16.58 15.71 3.45
C GLN A 273 -15.72 16.72 2.70
N LYS A 274 -15.17 17.70 3.42
CA LYS A 274 -14.08 18.54 2.91
C LYS A 274 -12.75 17.82 3.08
N VAL A 275 -12.18 17.38 1.99
CA VAL A 275 -11.07 16.43 1.97
C VAL A 275 -9.73 17.13 1.76
N LEU A 276 -8.75 16.79 2.59
CA LEU A 276 -7.34 17.03 2.32
C LEU A 276 -6.69 15.75 1.80
N ASP A 277 -6.22 15.79 0.56
CA ASP A 277 -5.44 14.71 -0.05
C ASP A 277 -3.95 15.03 0.06
N LEU A 278 -3.22 14.26 0.86
CA LEU A 278 -1.76 14.34 0.96
C LEU A 278 -1.13 13.29 0.03
N PHE A 279 -0.19 13.73 -0.79
CA PHE A 279 0.41 12.99 -1.90
C PHE A 279 -0.57 12.81 -3.07
N CYS A 280 -1.34 13.86 -3.38
CA CYS A 280 -2.47 13.76 -4.30
C CYS A 280 -2.09 13.43 -5.76
N GLY A 281 -0.81 13.54 -6.17
CA GLY A 281 -0.40 13.33 -7.55
C GLY A 281 -1.23 14.21 -8.51
N SER A 282 -1.84 13.60 -9.52
CA SER A 282 -2.80 14.24 -10.45
C SER A 282 -4.24 14.29 -9.88
N ALA A 283 -4.41 14.08 -8.57
CA ALA A 283 -5.65 14.09 -7.80
C ALA A 283 -6.71 13.08 -8.26
N THR A 284 -6.29 11.97 -8.85
CA THR A 284 -7.22 10.94 -9.33
C THR A 284 -8.01 10.30 -8.20
N SER A 285 -7.36 10.01 -7.04
CA SER A 285 -8.01 9.45 -5.87
C SER A 285 -9.05 10.40 -5.30
N SER A 286 -8.63 11.59 -4.89
CA SER A 286 -9.51 12.54 -4.21
C SER A 286 -10.66 13.02 -5.08
N ILE A 287 -10.43 13.31 -6.36
CA ILE A 287 -11.50 13.70 -7.29
C ILE A 287 -12.47 12.53 -7.53
N ALA A 288 -11.97 11.29 -7.64
CA ALA A 288 -12.83 10.12 -7.86
C ALA A 288 -13.73 9.78 -6.67
N ILE A 289 -13.25 10.00 -5.45
CA ILE A 289 -13.97 9.61 -4.22
C ILE A 289 -14.78 10.74 -3.60
N ASN A 290 -14.54 12.00 -4.01
CA ASN A 290 -15.23 13.17 -3.46
C ASN A 290 -15.69 14.12 -4.57
N ASP A 291 -16.91 14.61 -4.44
CA ASP A 291 -17.56 15.47 -5.43
C ASP A 291 -17.56 16.95 -5.04
N ASP A 292 -17.21 17.29 -3.79
CA ASP A 292 -17.38 18.62 -3.23
C ASP A 292 -16.06 19.39 -3.15
N HIS A 293 -15.50 19.48 -1.94
CA HIS A 293 -14.34 20.29 -1.65
C HIS A 293 -13.09 19.42 -1.53
N VAL A 294 -12.08 19.69 -2.39
CA VAL A 294 -10.80 18.98 -2.39
C VAL A 294 -9.63 19.93 -2.27
N VAL A 295 -8.82 19.74 -1.23
CA VAL A 295 -7.51 20.38 -1.11
C VAL A 295 -6.43 19.31 -1.30
N GLY A 296 -5.60 19.43 -2.34
CA GLY A 296 -4.52 18.48 -2.63
C GLY A 296 -3.14 19.10 -2.41
N ILE A 297 -2.24 18.33 -1.81
CA ILE A 297 -0.83 18.69 -1.63
C ILE A 297 0.05 17.63 -2.27
N GLU A 298 0.91 18.06 -3.18
CA GLU A 298 1.85 17.23 -3.92
C GLU A 298 3.14 18.03 -4.18
N ILE A 299 4.29 17.38 -4.10
CA ILE A 299 5.57 18.04 -4.34
C ILE A 299 5.87 18.26 -5.84
N ASN A 300 5.32 17.41 -6.70
CA ASN A 300 5.53 17.47 -8.15
C ASN A 300 4.64 18.53 -8.79
N LYS A 301 5.26 19.61 -9.28
CA LYS A 301 4.55 20.74 -9.93
C LYS A 301 3.76 20.32 -11.18
N ASN A 302 4.26 19.34 -11.95
CA ASN A 302 3.57 18.86 -13.15
C ASN A 302 2.31 18.09 -12.78
N ALA A 303 2.37 17.21 -11.78
CA ALA A 303 1.21 16.52 -11.27
C ALA A 303 0.13 17.48 -10.73
N ILE A 304 0.54 18.58 -10.06
CA ILE A 304 -0.40 19.65 -9.65
C ILE A 304 -1.05 20.36 -10.84
N LYS A 305 -0.33 20.53 -11.96
CA LYS A 305 -0.92 21.07 -13.18
C LYS A 305 -2.01 20.13 -13.69
N ASP A 306 -1.71 18.83 -13.81
CA ASP A 306 -2.67 17.83 -14.27
C ASP A 306 -3.85 17.69 -13.28
N ALA A 307 -3.62 17.80 -11.96
CA ALA A 307 -4.68 17.83 -10.95
C ALA A 307 -5.69 18.95 -11.17
N LYS A 308 -5.20 20.16 -11.50
CA LYS A 308 -6.06 21.32 -11.81
C LYS A 308 -6.85 21.12 -13.11
N GLU A 309 -6.22 20.52 -14.12
CA GLU A 309 -6.90 20.20 -15.38
C GLU A 309 -7.97 19.13 -15.15
N ASN A 310 -7.66 18.08 -14.38
CA ASN A 310 -8.59 17.03 -14.00
C ASN A 310 -9.79 17.55 -13.19
N ALA A 311 -9.57 18.49 -12.28
CA ALA A 311 -10.66 19.10 -11.53
C ALA A 311 -11.62 19.90 -12.44
N LYS A 312 -11.08 20.66 -13.40
CA LYS A 312 -11.87 21.41 -14.38
C LYS A 312 -12.65 20.48 -15.30
N GLU A 313 -12.03 19.43 -15.82
CA GLU A 313 -12.66 18.44 -16.71
C GLU A 313 -13.85 17.72 -16.05
N ASN A 314 -13.85 17.67 -14.71
CA ASN A 314 -14.90 17.02 -13.93
C ASN A 314 -15.82 18.05 -13.23
N ASP A 315 -15.84 19.30 -13.66
CA ASP A 315 -16.70 20.38 -13.14
C ASP A 315 -16.62 20.58 -11.60
N LEU A 316 -15.46 20.22 -10.98
CA LEU A 316 -15.27 20.41 -9.57
C LEU A 316 -15.21 21.92 -9.25
N LYS A 317 -16.15 22.39 -8.43
CA LYS A 317 -16.30 23.85 -8.17
C LYS A 317 -15.36 24.37 -7.09
N ASP A 318 -15.12 23.57 -6.06
CA ASP A 318 -14.32 23.96 -4.90
C ASP A 318 -13.09 23.06 -4.75
N TYR A 319 -11.96 23.51 -5.30
CA TYR A 319 -10.70 22.77 -5.22
C TYR A 319 -9.49 23.69 -5.06
N LYS A 320 -8.45 23.15 -4.41
CA LYS A 320 -7.20 23.84 -4.22
C LYS A 320 -6.02 22.86 -4.28
N PHE A 321 -5.18 22.95 -5.31
CA PHE A 321 -4.00 22.12 -5.46
C PHE A 321 -2.73 22.91 -5.29
N ILE A 322 -1.84 22.46 -4.36
CA ILE A 322 -0.67 23.18 -3.88
C ILE A 322 0.58 22.34 -4.09
N ALA A 323 1.56 22.89 -4.84
CA ALA A 323 2.85 22.27 -5.05
C ALA A 323 3.77 22.49 -3.84
N LYS A 324 3.66 21.65 -2.81
CA LYS A 324 4.40 21.73 -1.55
C LYS A 324 4.68 20.34 -0.99
N ASN A 325 5.64 20.26 -0.07
CA ASN A 325 5.84 19.06 0.73
C ASN A 325 4.64 18.85 1.68
N ALA A 326 4.29 17.59 1.96
CA ALA A 326 3.18 17.25 2.87
C ALA A 326 3.34 17.85 4.28
N ASN A 327 4.56 18.16 4.73
CA ASN A 327 4.83 18.86 5.99
C ASN A 327 4.38 20.35 6.00
N TYR A 328 3.86 20.87 4.88
CA TYR A 328 3.33 22.24 4.78
C TYR A 328 2.07 22.46 5.62
N ILE A 329 1.33 21.39 5.95
CA ILE A 329 0.10 21.48 6.73
C ILE A 329 0.39 21.83 8.21
N ASP A 330 -0.48 22.63 8.79
CA ASP A 330 -0.57 22.87 10.23
C ASP A 330 -2.04 23.02 10.66
N ASP A 331 -2.28 23.20 11.94
CA ASP A 331 -3.65 23.38 12.47
C ASP A 331 -4.35 24.65 11.91
N LYS A 332 -3.58 25.71 11.65
CA LYS A 332 -4.13 26.94 11.04
C LYS A 332 -4.60 26.69 9.62
N PHE A 333 -3.81 25.93 8.84
CA PHE A 333 -4.17 25.54 7.48
C PHE A 333 -5.45 24.70 7.46
N ILE A 334 -5.53 23.66 8.29
CA ILE A 334 -6.70 22.78 8.41
C ILE A 334 -7.98 23.57 8.75
N LYS A 335 -7.91 24.47 9.74
CA LYS A 335 -9.04 25.31 10.13
C LYS A 335 -9.45 26.29 9.03
N LYS A 336 -8.48 26.93 8.37
CA LYS A 336 -8.73 27.89 7.28
C LYS A 336 -9.43 27.23 6.11
N GLU A 337 -8.99 26.05 5.71
CA GLU A 337 -9.56 25.29 4.59
C GLU A 337 -10.79 24.46 5.03
N LYS A 338 -11.17 24.49 6.31
CA LYS A 338 -12.32 23.77 6.89
C LYS A 338 -12.32 22.28 6.56
N ILE A 339 -11.18 21.61 6.72
CA ILE A 339 -11.00 20.21 6.40
C ILE A 339 -11.66 19.30 7.44
N ASP A 340 -12.45 18.32 6.98
CA ASP A 340 -13.14 17.35 7.82
C ASP A 340 -12.43 16.00 7.85
N ALA A 341 -11.81 15.59 6.75
CA ALA A 341 -11.15 14.30 6.60
C ALA A 341 -9.85 14.40 5.79
N ILE A 342 -8.95 13.46 6.03
CA ILE A 342 -7.70 13.34 5.28
C ILE A 342 -7.72 12.02 4.47
N VAL A 343 -7.34 12.10 3.20
CA VAL A 343 -7.01 10.96 2.36
C VAL A 343 -5.49 10.89 2.22
N LEU A 344 -4.93 9.71 2.37
CA LEU A 344 -3.50 9.42 2.28
C LEU A 344 -3.27 8.32 1.24
N ASP A 345 -2.39 8.57 0.27
CA ASP A 345 -1.86 7.55 -0.64
C ASP A 345 -0.33 7.73 -0.77
N PRO A 346 0.43 7.49 0.32
CA PRO A 346 1.86 7.74 0.34
C PRO A 346 2.65 6.69 -0.46
N PRO A 347 3.92 6.98 -0.82
CA PRO A 347 4.80 6.01 -1.43
C PRO A 347 5.03 4.77 -0.55
N ARG A 348 5.62 3.71 -1.11
CA ARG A 348 5.88 2.41 -0.44
C ARG A 348 6.56 2.49 0.92
N ALA A 349 7.33 3.53 1.18
CA ALA A 349 7.98 3.77 2.47
C ALA A 349 7.01 4.13 3.60
N GLY A 350 5.75 4.45 3.26
CA GLY A 350 4.75 4.96 4.19
C GLY A 350 5.01 6.41 4.59
N LEU A 351 4.43 6.82 5.71
CA LEU A 351 4.51 8.20 6.20
C LEU A 351 5.77 8.44 7.04
N ASP A 352 6.28 9.65 6.96
CA ASP A 352 7.25 10.16 7.89
C ASP A 352 6.62 10.39 9.27
N LYS A 353 7.40 10.24 10.33
CA LYS A 353 6.95 10.46 11.72
C LYS A 353 6.46 11.90 11.93
N GLU A 354 7.09 12.87 11.30
CA GLU A 354 6.70 14.28 11.46
C GLU A 354 5.35 14.59 10.80
N ILE A 355 5.04 13.96 9.66
CA ILE A 355 3.71 14.10 9.04
C ILE A 355 2.63 13.55 9.97
N ILE A 356 2.85 12.35 10.56
CA ILE A 356 1.91 11.76 11.52
C ILE A 356 1.72 12.66 12.75
N LYS A 357 2.80 13.23 13.29
CA LYS A 357 2.71 14.17 14.41
C LYS A 357 1.92 15.43 14.04
N THR A 358 2.13 15.94 12.82
CA THR A 358 1.45 17.12 12.32
C THR A 358 -0.05 16.87 12.17
N ILE A 359 -0.43 15.75 11.54
CA ILE A 359 -1.83 15.33 11.42
C ILE A 359 -2.45 15.16 12.82
N ALA A 360 -1.76 14.51 13.73
CA ALA A 360 -2.27 14.23 15.08
C ALA A 360 -2.51 15.50 15.93
N LYS A 361 -1.79 16.60 15.68
CA LYS A 361 -2.01 17.89 16.32
C LYS A 361 -3.27 18.58 15.82
N THR A 362 -3.76 18.22 14.64
CA THR A 362 -5.02 18.72 14.11
C THR A 362 -6.21 18.06 14.80
N LYS A 363 -7.38 18.69 14.68
CA LYS A 363 -8.64 18.12 15.21
C LYS A 363 -9.32 17.17 14.22
N ILE A 364 -8.64 16.76 13.16
CA ILE A 364 -9.19 15.85 12.16
C ILE A 364 -9.46 14.50 12.82
N LYS A 365 -10.70 14.03 12.67
CA LYS A 365 -11.16 12.77 13.28
C LYS A 365 -11.09 11.58 12.33
N LYS A 366 -11.11 11.81 11.02
CA LYS A 366 -11.24 10.76 10.01
C LYS A 366 -10.06 10.78 9.03
N ILE A 367 -9.41 9.63 8.87
CA ILE A 367 -8.32 9.43 7.92
C ILE A 367 -8.61 8.18 7.10
N VAL A 368 -8.69 8.31 5.79
CA VAL A 368 -8.71 7.19 4.85
C VAL A 368 -7.29 7.00 4.32
N TYR A 369 -6.70 5.83 4.58
CA TYR A 369 -5.31 5.53 4.23
C TYR A 369 -5.27 4.41 3.18
N ILE A 370 -4.84 4.73 1.97
CA ILE A 370 -4.57 3.79 0.88
C ILE A 370 -3.08 3.44 0.94
N SER A 371 -2.73 2.15 0.80
CA SER A 371 -1.34 1.71 0.91
C SER A 371 -1.04 0.45 0.10
N CYS A 372 0.04 0.49 -0.66
CA CYS A 372 0.58 -0.66 -1.40
C CYS A 372 1.50 -1.56 -0.56
N ASN A 373 1.69 -1.26 0.73
CA ASN A 373 2.59 -2.03 1.60
C ASN A 373 2.00 -2.23 3.00
N PRO A 374 1.47 -3.43 3.30
CA PRO A 374 0.87 -3.72 4.61
C PRO A 374 1.81 -3.53 5.81
N GLN A 375 3.13 -3.73 5.66
CA GLN A 375 4.08 -3.57 6.75
C GLN A 375 4.24 -2.10 7.16
N THR A 376 4.39 -1.21 6.17
CA THR A 376 4.49 0.23 6.43
C THR A 376 3.17 0.81 6.92
N LEU A 377 2.03 0.35 6.37
CA LEU A 377 0.72 0.70 6.87
C LEU A 377 0.55 0.32 8.35
N ALA A 378 0.85 -0.93 8.71
CA ALA A 378 0.72 -1.39 10.10
C ALA A 378 1.65 -0.62 11.06
N ARG A 379 2.86 -0.27 10.62
CA ARG A 379 3.78 0.61 11.37
C ARG A 379 3.17 2.00 11.59
N ASP A 380 2.57 2.57 10.56
CA ASP A 380 2.01 3.91 10.61
C ASP A 380 0.71 3.93 11.42
N ILE A 381 -0.13 2.89 11.32
CA ILE A 381 -1.29 2.69 12.21
C ILE A 381 -0.85 2.68 13.67
N LYS A 382 0.22 1.94 14.03
CA LYS A 382 0.75 1.98 15.40
C LYS A 382 1.11 3.39 15.85
N ARG A 383 1.77 4.16 14.99
CA ARG A 383 2.12 5.55 15.30
C ARG A 383 0.91 6.45 15.47
N PHE A 384 -0.15 6.23 14.69
CA PHE A 384 -1.43 6.91 14.84
C PHE A 384 -2.14 6.48 16.13
N GLN A 385 -2.09 5.19 16.52
CA GLN A 385 -2.62 4.71 17.81
C GLN A 385 -1.96 5.42 19.01
N GLU A 386 -0.64 5.66 18.95
CA GLU A 386 0.11 6.42 19.96
C GLU A 386 -0.34 7.91 20.03
N LYS A 387 -1.17 8.36 19.09
CA LYS A 387 -1.74 9.71 19.00
C LYS A 387 -3.26 9.76 19.15
N GLY A 388 -3.87 8.66 19.61
CA GLY A 388 -5.30 8.58 19.89
C GLY A 388 -6.18 8.21 18.70
N TYR A 389 -5.62 7.72 17.59
CA TYR A 389 -6.40 7.16 16.50
C TYR A 389 -6.55 5.65 16.64
N ASN A 390 -7.67 5.11 16.20
CA ASN A 390 -7.90 3.68 16.10
C ASN A 390 -8.14 3.25 14.66
N LEU A 391 -7.76 2.00 14.35
CA LEU A 391 -8.17 1.34 13.10
C LEU A 391 -9.63 0.87 13.26
N GLU A 392 -10.54 1.46 12.49
CA GLU A 392 -11.97 1.07 12.49
C GLU A 392 -12.27 0.02 11.45
N LYS A 393 -11.80 0.23 10.21
CA LYS A 393 -12.06 -0.65 9.08
C LYS A 393 -10.80 -0.85 8.26
N ILE A 394 -10.69 -2.02 7.65
CA ILE A 394 -9.63 -2.31 6.67
C ILE A 394 -10.14 -3.29 5.63
N LYS A 395 -9.81 -3.04 4.36
CA LYS A 395 -10.02 -3.97 3.25
C LYS A 395 -8.72 -4.11 2.47
N GLY A 396 -8.46 -5.30 1.95
CA GLY A 396 -7.43 -5.51 0.96
C GLY A 396 -8.02 -5.45 -0.45
N CYS A 397 -7.16 -5.21 -1.45
CA CYS A 397 -7.54 -5.14 -2.84
C CYS A 397 -6.46 -5.83 -3.68
N ASP A 398 -6.84 -6.85 -4.46
CA ASP A 398 -5.92 -7.59 -5.33
C ASP A 398 -5.60 -6.81 -6.61
N MET A 399 -4.94 -5.68 -6.45
CA MET A 399 -4.50 -4.81 -7.54
C MET A 399 -3.50 -5.50 -8.48
N PHE A 400 -2.70 -6.43 -7.94
CA PHE A 400 -1.57 -7.07 -8.61
C PHE A 400 -1.67 -8.60 -8.50
N SER A 401 -2.65 -9.19 -9.16
CA SER A 401 -2.78 -10.64 -9.27
C SER A 401 -1.47 -11.27 -9.78
N GLU A 402 -1.20 -12.53 -9.45
CA GLU A 402 0.03 -13.25 -9.79
C GLU A 402 1.31 -12.76 -9.08
N THR A 403 1.16 -11.82 -8.14
CA THR A 403 2.24 -11.32 -7.28
C THR A 403 1.77 -11.26 -5.81
N MET A 404 2.71 -11.22 -4.86
CA MET A 404 2.39 -11.05 -3.43
C MET A 404 2.05 -9.61 -3.04
N HIS A 405 2.01 -8.67 -3.99
CA HIS A 405 1.59 -7.31 -3.71
C HIS A 405 0.07 -7.24 -3.48
N VAL A 406 -0.32 -6.45 -2.51
CA VAL A 406 -1.73 -6.18 -2.17
C VAL A 406 -1.87 -4.72 -1.80
N GLU A 407 -2.88 -4.05 -2.37
CA GLU A 407 -3.31 -2.74 -1.92
C GLU A 407 -4.23 -2.88 -0.72
N THR A 408 -4.21 -1.90 0.16
CA THR A 408 -5.09 -1.86 1.32
C THR A 408 -5.72 -0.48 1.44
N VAL A 409 -6.97 -0.44 1.87
CA VAL A 409 -7.62 0.79 2.31
C VAL A 409 -8.04 0.63 3.77
N ALA A 410 -7.65 1.58 4.61
CA ALA A 410 -7.92 1.59 6.03
C ALA A 410 -8.63 2.88 6.43
N LEU A 411 -9.59 2.77 7.33
CA LEU A 411 -10.23 3.89 8.01
C LEU A 411 -9.65 4.00 9.41
N LEU A 412 -9.04 5.14 9.70
CA LEU A 412 -8.61 5.51 11.04
C LEU A 412 -9.49 6.63 11.57
N SER A 413 -9.94 6.50 12.81
CA SER A 413 -10.66 7.57 13.50
C SER A 413 -9.95 7.95 14.79
N LYS A 414 -10.03 9.24 15.10
CA LYS A 414 -9.61 9.76 16.39
C LYS A 414 -10.74 9.54 17.38
N LEU A 415 -10.43 8.92 18.50
CA LEU A 415 -11.38 8.80 19.60
C LEU A 415 -11.86 10.18 20.01
N ASP A 416 -13.18 10.31 20.16
CA ASP A 416 -13.77 11.51 20.76
C ASP A 416 -13.49 11.48 22.26
N VAL A 417 -12.37 12.10 22.64
CA VAL A 417 -11.97 12.21 24.04
C VAL A 417 -12.84 13.23 24.78
N ASP A 418 -13.63 14.02 24.04
CA ASP A 418 -14.56 15.00 24.61
C ASP A 418 -15.85 14.38 25.16
N LYS A 419 -16.09 13.08 24.97
CA LYS A 419 -17.12 12.36 25.70
C LYS A 419 -16.55 11.87 27.02
N HIS A 420 -16.61 12.70 28.05
CA HIS A 420 -16.50 12.24 29.42
C HIS A 420 -17.61 11.21 29.65
N ILE A 421 -17.25 9.95 29.82
CA ILE A 421 -18.16 8.98 30.39
C ILE A 421 -17.97 9.14 31.89
N ASP A 422 -18.89 9.85 32.53
CA ASP A 422 -18.96 9.89 33.99
C ASP A 422 -19.40 8.50 34.45
N VAL A 423 -18.40 7.74 34.93
CA VAL A 423 -18.64 6.41 35.50
C VAL A 423 -18.96 6.58 36.99
N GLU A 424 -20.22 6.64 37.32
CA GLU A 424 -20.66 6.55 38.71
C GLU A 424 -20.57 5.09 39.15
N ILE A 425 -19.58 4.77 39.97
CA ILE A 425 -19.45 3.42 40.55
C ILE A 425 -20.19 3.43 41.87
N LYS A 426 -21.39 2.87 41.89
CA LYS A 426 -22.12 2.59 43.13
C LYS A 426 -21.48 1.36 43.79
N LEU A 427 -20.88 1.55 44.94
CA LEU A 427 -20.16 0.49 45.68
C LEU A 427 -21.08 -0.63 46.15
N ASP A 428 -22.35 -0.36 46.27
CA ASP A 428 -23.42 -1.28 46.61
C ASP A 428 -23.83 -2.23 45.46
N GLU A 429 -23.49 -1.89 44.21
CA GLU A 429 -23.69 -2.77 43.05
C GLU A 429 -22.50 -3.75 42.84
N LEU A 430 -21.45 -3.65 43.65
CA LEU A 430 -20.35 -4.61 43.65
C LEU A 430 -20.68 -5.72 44.65
N ASP A 431 -20.68 -6.99 44.22
CA ASP A 431 -20.81 -8.16 45.10
C ASP A 431 -19.63 -8.19 46.11
N LEU A 432 -19.76 -7.44 47.18
CA LEU A 432 -18.81 -7.40 48.27
C LEU A 432 -19.29 -8.39 49.35
N THR A 433 -18.46 -9.37 49.67
CA THR A 433 -18.71 -10.21 50.83
C THR A 433 -18.66 -9.37 52.11
N SER A 434 -19.44 -9.71 53.12
CA SER A 434 -19.57 -8.99 54.39
C SER A 434 -18.28 -8.75 55.17
N ALA A 435 -17.16 -9.34 54.75
CA ALA A 435 -15.80 -9.14 55.31
C ALA A 435 -14.97 -8.08 54.51
N GLU A 436 -15.40 -7.60 53.36
CA GLU A 436 -14.64 -6.65 52.52
C GLU A 436 -15.33 -5.28 52.50
N SER A 437 -14.85 -4.38 53.37
CA SER A 437 -15.33 -3.00 53.40
C SER A 437 -14.87 -2.11 52.23
N LYS A 438 -14.10 -2.65 51.25
CA LYS A 438 -13.55 -1.90 50.11
C LYS A 438 -13.36 -2.78 48.88
N ALA A 439 -13.93 -2.40 47.76
CA ALA A 439 -13.76 -3.08 46.49
C ALA A 439 -12.26 -3.20 46.07
N THR A 440 -11.88 -4.39 45.64
CA THR A 440 -10.53 -4.65 45.13
C THR A 440 -10.32 -4.01 43.73
N TYR A 441 -9.08 -3.82 43.33
CA TYR A 441 -8.77 -3.33 41.98
C TYR A 441 -9.27 -4.27 40.86
N ALA A 442 -9.36 -5.57 41.15
CA ALA A 442 -9.87 -6.56 40.20
C ALA A 442 -11.39 -6.37 39.99
N GLN A 443 -12.18 -6.29 41.05
CA GLN A 443 -13.60 -6.05 41.01
C GLN A 443 -13.95 -4.73 40.30
N ILE A 444 -13.22 -3.65 40.59
CA ILE A 444 -13.42 -2.36 39.90
C ILE A 444 -13.15 -2.48 38.40
N LYS A 445 -12.10 -3.21 37.99
CA LYS A 445 -11.78 -3.43 36.58
C LYS A 445 -12.86 -4.24 35.87
N GLU A 446 -13.34 -5.28 36.50
CA GLU A 446 -14.37 -6.17 35.96
C GLU A 446 -15.70 -5.42 35.80
N TYR A 447 -16.12 -4.70 36.81
CA TYR A 447 -17.32 -3.83 36.77
C TYR A 447 -17.27 -2.80 35.64
N ILE A 448 -16.10 -2.09 35.49
CA ILE A 448 -15.93 -1.09 34.42
C ILE A 448 -15.91 -1.78 33.05
N LEU A 449 -15.33 -2.97 32.93
CA LEU A 449 -15.32 -3.71 31.68
C LEU A 449 -16.73 -4.19 31.28
N GLU A 450 -17.47 -4.75 32.19
CA GLU A 450 -18.83 -5.29 31.94
C GLU A 450 -19.85 -4.18 31.65
N LYS A 451 -19.86 -3.13 32.47
CA LYS A 451 -20.88 -2.07 32.37
C LYS A 451 -20.59 -1.05 31.25
N PHE A 452 -19.33 -0.77 30.97
CA PHE A 452 -18.89 0.30 30.06
C PHE A 452 -18.03 -0.16 28.91
N ASN A 453 -17.69 -1.46 28.84
CA ASN A 453 -16.77 -2.07 27.86
C ASN A 453 -15.39 -1.37 27.80
N LEU A 454 -14.91 -0.85 28.95
CA LEU A 454 -13.66 -0.10 29.09
C LEU A 454 -12.63 -0.91 29.88
N LYS A 455 -11.41 -1.07 29.30
CA LYS A 455 -10.26 -1.67 30.01
C LYS A 455 -9.45 -0.59 30.71
N VAL A 456 -9.45 -0.58 32.03
CA VAL A 456 -8.69 0.36 32.85
C VAL A 456 -7.48 -0.30 33.53
N SER A 457 -6.39 0.45 33.69
CA SER A 457 -5.20 -0.04 34.39
C SER A 457 -5.34 0.15 35.91
N THR A 458 -4.67 -0.74 36.68
CA THR A 458 -4.61 -0.61 38.16
C THR A 458 -4.02 0.73 38.59
N LEU A 459 -3.07 1.25 37.80
CA LEU A 459 -2.42 2.54 38.07
C LEU A 459 -3.45 3.70 38.00
N TYR A 460 -4.32 3.71 37.00
CA TYR A 460 -5.33 4.75 36.86
C TYR A 460 -6.38 4.71 37.97
N ILE A 461 -6.82 3.51 38.35
CA ILE A 461 -7.74 3.35 39.50
C ILE A 461 -7.07 3.86 40.79
N ALA A 462 -5.79 3.58 40.99
CA ALA A 462 -5.04 4.08 42.16
C ALA A 462 -4.92 5.61 42.17
N GLN A 463 -4.67 6.23 41.02
CA GLN A 463 -4.57 7.68 40.89
C GLN A 463 -5.91 8.36 41.16
N ILE A 464 -7.02 7.81 40.64
CA ILE A 464 -8.37 8.33 40.89
C ILE A 464 -8.74 8.18 42.38
N LYS A 465 -8.51 6.98 42.99
CA LYS A 465 -8.71 6.78 44.43
C LYS A 465 -7.96 7.83 45.27
N LYS A 466 -6.70 8.11 44.95
CA LYS A 466 -5.93 9.15 45.60
C LYS A 466 -6.50 10.55 45.43
N LYS A 467 -6.98 10.89 44.19
CA LYS A 467 -7.60 12.18 43.86
C LYS A 467 -8.92 12.37 44.63
N CYS A 468 -9.67 11.30 44.84
CA CYS A 468 -10.94 11.29 45.61
C CYS A 468 -10.71 11.15 47.12
N GLY A 469 -9.49 11.23 47.62
CA GLY A 469 -9.19 11.14 49.07
C GLY A 469 -9.34 9.73 49.69
N ILE A 470 -9.44 8.69 48.83
CA ILE A 470 -9.56 7.31 49.27
C ILE A 470 -8.17 6.75 49.62
N VAL A 471 -8.00 6.27 50.89
CA VAL A 471 -6.73 5.75 51.35
C VAL A 471 -6.29 4.51 50.57
N LEU A 472 -5.07 4.55 49.99
CA LEU A 472 -4.49 3.42 49.26
C LEU A 472 -3.80 2.49 50.29
N ARG A 473 -3.85 1.16 50.04
CA ARG A 473 -3.06 0.20 50.79
C ARG A 473 -1.59 0.44 50.52
N GLU A 474 -0.75 0.51 51.57
CA GLU A 474 0.70 0.56 51.41
C GLU A 474 1.24 -0.75 50.84
N HIS A 475 1.99 -0.66 49.75
CA HIS A 475 2.68 -1.83 49.21
C HIS A 475 3.86 -2.21 50.07
N TYR A 476 3.96 -3.47 50.52
CA TYR A 476 5.06 -4.05 51.25
C TYR A 476 6.40 -4.06 50.51
N ASN A 477 6.38 -3.95 49.18
CA ASN A 477 7.57 -3.93 48.32
C ASN A 477 7.80 -2.53 47.75
N LYS A 478 8.47 -1.66 48.48
CA LYS A 478 9.00 -0.39 47.94
C LYS A 478 10.24 -0.70 47.06
N SER A 479 10.13 -0.45 45.76
CA SER A 479 11.27 -0.55 44.84
C SER A 479 12.38 0.40 45.27
N LYS A 480 13.60 -0.12 45.47
CA LYS A 480 14.83 0.65 45.85
C LYS A 480 15.43 1.43 44.66
N LYS A 481 14.76 1.57 43.52
CA LYS A 481 15.26 2.33 42.37
C LYS A 481 14.64 3.72 42.31
N GLU A 482 15.51 4.72 42.34
CA GLU A 482 15.16 6.14 42.23
C GLU A 482 14.41 6.48 40.94
N LYS A 483 13.41 7.35 41.11
CA LYS A 483 12.67 8.16 40.15
C LYS A 483 12.50 7.61 38.73
N ARG A 484 11.53 6.73 38.53
CA ARG A 484 10.84 6.60 37.22
C ARG A 484 9.73 7.64 37.14
N VAL A 485 9.65 8.34 35.99
CA VAL A 485 8.50 9.19 35.65
C VAL A 485 7.27 8.31 35.68
N ILE A 486 6.40 8.51 36.64
CA ILE A 486 5.12 7.77 36.76
C ILE A 486 4.15 8.42 35.77
N PRO A 487 3.61 7.69 34.77
CA PRO A 487 2.59 8.23 33.89
C PRO A 487 1.37 8.68 34.72
N GLN A 488 0.98 9.93 34.56
CA GLN A 488 -0.23 10.43 35.21
C GLN A 488 -1.47 10.07 34.39
N CYS A 489 -2.56 9.79 35.07
CA CYS A 489 -3.87 9.68 34.45
C CYS A 489 -4.22 11.04 33.85
N THR A 490 -4.42 11.09 32.54
CA THR A 490 -4.92 12.30 31.91
C THR A 490 -6.38 12.55 32.31
N PRO A 491 -6.85 13.80 32.29
CA PRO A 491 -8.26 14.09 32.57
C PRO A 491 -9.26 13.31 31.70
N GLU A 492 -8.75 12.69 30.62
CA GLU A 492 -9.49 11.99 29.57
C GLU A 492 -9.61 10.46 29.83
N LYS A 493 -8.97 9.94 30.86
CA LYS A 493 -9.03 8.57 31.37
C LYS A 493 -9.32 8.58 32.87
#